data_64809a219d6dd2802af2b9775236a7cd
#
_entry.id   64809a219d6dd2802af2b9775236a7cd
#
_cell.length_a   1.000
_cell.length_b   1.000
_cell.length_c   1.000
_cell.angle_alpha   90.00
_cell.angle_beta   90.00
_cell.angle_gamma   90.00
#
_symmetry.space_group_name_H-M   'P 1'
#
loop_
_entity.id
_entity.type
_entity.pdbx_description
1 polymer ?
#
loop_
_entity_poly.entity_id
_entity_poly.type
_entity_poly.pdbx_seq_one_letter_code
_entity_poly.pdbx_strand_id
1 'polypeptide(L)'
;SAVKEFPDRDFDWAEQYFRFEETMNQKYHPNVNLGAAIAGDGLLTDHGVNHVKSVISHAQSILVDPMQLTGYELYLLLVSIHFHDVGNILGRDKHEEKIESIIEKMGDSLPLDTAEQGFVTAIATAHGGYVDGSKDTIHAMNIVDESYDSVQIRCKLLAAILRFADEISDDLGRAAPPEISIP
;
A
#
# COMPACT_ATOMS: atom_id res chain seq x y z
N SER A 1 -0.24 -1.67 -31.81
CA SER A 1 0.98 -1.20 -31.13
C SER A 1 1.16 -2.01 -29.87
N ALA A 2 2.39 -2.40 -29.56
CA ALA A 2 2.67 -3.05 -28.28
C ALA A 2 2.30 -2.08 -27.14
N VAL A 3 1.75 -2.62 -26.05
CA VAL A 3 1.48 -1.85 -24.83
C VAL A 3 2.83 -1.43 -24.26
N LYS A 4 2.96 -0.15 -23.88
CA LYS A 4 4.17 0.35 -23.23
C LYS A 4 4.19 -0.11 -21.77
N GLU A 5 5.25 -0.78 -21.36
CA GLU A 5 5.37 -1.39 -20.04
C GLU A 5 5.79 -0.40 -18.95
N PHE A 6 6.66 0.58 -19.29
CA PHE A 6 7.19 1.58 -18.38
C PHE A 6 7.29 2.95 -19.04
N PRO A 7 7.26 4.05 -18.27
CA PRO A 7 7.61 5.39 -18.73
C PRO A 7 9.01 5.46 -19.37
N ASP A 8 9.21 6.38 -20.33
CA ASP A 8 10.52 6.63 -20.99
C ASP A 8 11.44 7.41 -20.03
N ARG A 9 11.96 6.71 -19.04
CA ARG A 9 12.83 7.25 -18.02
C ARG A 9 14.00 6.30 -17.80
N ASP A 10 15.23 6.84 -17.76
CA ASP A 10 16.42 6.06 -17.38
C ASP A 10 16.37 5.75 -15.88
N PHE A 11 15.70 4.67 -15.55
CA PHE A 11 15.34 4.33 -14.18
C PHE A 11 15.24 2.80 -14.03
N ASP A 12 16.08 2.23 -13.20
CA ASP A 12 15.99 0.82 -12.86
C ASP A 12 14.87 0.59 -11.83
N TRP A 13 13.67 0.27 -12.33
CA TRP A 13 12.46 0.10 -11.52
C TRP A 13 12.61 -0.99 -10.45
N ALA A 14 13.31 -2.08 -10.77
CA ALA A 14 13.52 -3.17 -9.83
C ALA A 14 14.49 -2.76 -8.72
N GLU A 15 15.65 -2.15 -9.07
CA GLU A 15 16.61 -1.66 -8.09
C GLU A 15 16.00 -0.62 -7.15
N GLN A 16 15.24 0.32 -7.70
CA GLN A 16 14.58 1.36 -6.90
C GLN A 16 13.51 0.78 -5.98
N TYR A 17 12.73 -0.20 -6.47
CA TYR A 17 11.77 -0.89 -5.60
C TYR A 17 12.47 -1.60 -4.43
N PHE A 18 13.54 -2.35 -4.67
CA PHE A 18 14.25 -3.05 -3.59
C PHE A 18 14.86 -2.08 -2.57
N ARG A 19 15.43 -0.97 -2.99
CA ARG A 19 15.93 0.07 -2.06
C ARG A 19 14.81 0.71 -1.25
N PHE A 20 13.70 0.96 -1.88
CA PHE A 20 12.49 1.48 -1.22
C PHE A 20 11.96 0.47 -0.20
N GLU A 21 11.76 -0.80 -0.59
CA GLU A 21 11.31 -1.87 0.29
C GLU A 21 12.23 -2.03 1.52
N GLU A 22 13.54 -2.01 1.31
CA GLU A 22 14.51 -2.08 2.42
C GLU A 22 14.32 -0.90 3.38
N THR A 23 14.14 0.30 2.86
CA THR A 23 13.90 1.51 3.66
C THR A 23 12.60 1.40 4.46
N MET A 24 11.52 0.95 3.84
CA MET A 24 10.23 0.75 4.49
C MET A 24 10.33 -0.29 5.61
N ASN A 25 10.96 -1.43 5.34
CA ASN A 25 11.11 -2.52 6.28
C ASN A 25 12.01 -2.18 7.48
N GLN A 26 13.02 -1.33 7.30
CA GLN A 26 13.95 -0.96 8.37
C GLN A 26 13.46 0.23 9.20
N LYS A 27 12.81 1.21 8.58
CA LYS A 27 12.55 2.50 9.23
C LYS A 27 11.07 2.77 9.54
N TYR A 28 10.15 2.31 8.68
CA TYR A 28 8.74 2.68 8.79
C TYR A 28 7.86 1.57 9.35
N HIS A 29 7.89 0.37 8.80
CA HIS A 29 7.03 -0.73 9.24
C HIS A 29 7.19 -1.14 10.72
N PRO A 30 8.37 -1.09 11.36
CA PRO A 30 8.47 -1.31 12.79
C PRO A 30 7.69 -0.29 13.62
N ASN A 31 7.57 0.95 13.13
CA ASN A 31 6.83 2.02 13.80
C ASN A 31 5.31 1.95 13.55
N VAL A 32 4.87 1.31 12.47
CA VAL A 32 3.45 1.05 12.18
C VAL A 32 2.82 0.22 13.31
N ASN A 33 3.47 -0.87 13.70
CA ASN A 33 3.00 -1.71 14.80
C ASN A 33 2.98 -0.96 16.13
N LEU A 34 4.00 -0.15 16.42
CA LEU A 34 4.05 0.65 17.64
C LEU A 34 2.91 1.68 17.70
N GLY A 35 2.64 2.38 16.60
CA GLY A 35 1.57 3.36 16.51
C GLY A 35 0.18 2.74 16.66
N ALA A 36 -0.04 1.59 16.04
CA ALA A 36 -1.29 0.84 16.15
C ALA A 36 -1.53 0.34 17.59
N ALA A 37 -0.48 -0.08 18.29
CA ALA A 37 -0.56 -0.59 19.66
C ALA A 37 -0.93 0.49 20.69
N ILE A 38 -0.50 1.72 20.50
CA ILE A 38 -0.76 2.84 21.44
C ILE A 38 -2.24 3.24 21.45
N ALA A 39 -2.96 2.96 20.39
CA ALA A 39 -4.32 3.47 20.16
C ALA A 39 -5.44 2.49 20.54
N GLY A 40 -5.17 1.24 20.96
CA GLY A 40 -6.22 0.23 21.00
C GLY A 40 -6.24 -0.73 22.17
N ASP A 41 -7.38 -1.35 22.36
CA ASP A 41 -7.78 -2.27 23.43
C ASP A 41 -7.10 -3.67 23.38
N GLY A 42 -5.80 -3.74 23.17
CA GLY A 42 -5.00 -4.93 23.50
C GLY A 42 -5.02 -6.09 22.51
N LEU A 43 -5.74 -6.04 21.41
CA LEU A 43 -5.64 -7.00 20.31
C LEU A 43 -4.71 -6.42 19.22
N LEU A 44 -3.42 -6.76 19.35
CA LEU A 44 -2.39 -6.36 18.39
C LEU A 44 -2.52 -7.21 17.12
N THR A 45 -3.18 -6.67 16.12
CA THR A 45 -3.01 -7.17 14.75
C THR A 45 -1.68 -6.67 14.21
N ASP A 46 -0.89 -7.55 13.58
CA ASP A 46 0.38 -7.17 12.95
C ASP A 46 0.09 -6.35 11.69
N HIS A 47 0.51 -5.08 11.69
CA HIS A 47 0.47 -4.16 10.54
C HIS A 47 1.87 -3.87 9.98
N GLY A 48 2.87 -4.61 10.46
CA GLY A 48 4.26 -4.42 10.07
C GLY A 48 4.69 -5.21 8.86
N VAL A 49 5.98 -5.55 8.83
CA VAL A 49 6.63 -6.23 7.69
C VAL A 49 5.94 -7.54 7.28
N ASN A 50 5.48 -8.34 8.25
CA ASN A 50 4.85 -9.64 7.95
C ASN A 50 3.48 -9.46 7.28
N HIS A 51 2.71 -8.47 7.72
CA HIS A 51 1.44 -8.13 7.08
C HIS A 51 1.65 -7.69 5.63
N VAL A 52 2.56 -6.74 5.41
CA VAL A 52 2.89 -6.28 4.04
C VAL A 52 3.28 -7.44 3.12
N LYS A 53 4.12 -8.38 3.60
CA LYS A 53 4.48 -9.59 2.84
C LYS A 53 3.27 -10.48 2.54
N SER A 54 2.34 -10.62 3.49
CA SER A 54 1.09 -11.36 3.30
C SER A 54 0.23 -10.69 2.23
N VAL A 55 0.04 -9.37 2.29
CA VAL A 55 -0.72 -8.61 1.28
C VAL A 55 -0.10 -8.76 -0.11
N ILE A 56 1.23 -8.67 -0.24
CA ILE A 56 1.93 -8.90 -1.51
C ILE A 56 1.66 -10.32 -2.04
N SER A 57 1.76 -11.33 -1.19
CA SER A 57 1.51 -12.73 -1.56
C SER A 57 0.07 -12.95 -2.03
N HIS A 58 -0.91 -12.34 -1.36
CA HIS A 58 -2.31 -12.41 -1.77
C HIS A 58 -2.57 -11.64 -3.07
N ALA A 59 -2.00 -10.44 -3.22
CA ALA A 59 -2.08 -9.69 -4.48
C ALA A 59 -1.52 -10.50 -5.66
N GLN A 60 -0.39 -11.18 -5.47
CA GLN A 60 0.18 -12.09 -6.46
C GLN A 60 -0.76 -13.25 -6.79
N SER A 61 -1.47 -13.79 -5.80
CA SER A 61 -2.42 -14.90 -6.00
C SER A 61 -3.70 -14.47 -6.73
N ILE A 62 -4.11 -13.21 -6.58
CA ILE A 62 -5.25 -12.62 -7.31
C ILE A 62 -4.88 -12.41 -8.78
N LEU A 63 -3.64 -12.04 -9.07
CA LEU A 63 -3.12 -11.83 -10.41
C LEU A 63 -2.78 -13.20 -11.06
N VAL A 64 -3.81 -13.93 -11.48
CA VAL A 64 -3.68 -15.26 -12.10
C VAL A 64 -2.85 -15.23 -13.39
N ASP A 65 -2.91 -14.10 -14.10
CA ASP A 65 -2.07 -13.81 -15.25
C ASP A 65 -1.29 -12.51 -14.98
N PRO A 66 0.04 -12.59 -14.81
CA PRO A 66 0.87 -11.39 -14.60
C PRO A 66 0.79 -10.38 -15.74
N MET A 67 0.33 -10.78 -16.93
CA MET A 67 0.07 -9.89 -18.07
C MET A 67 -1.17 -9.00 -17.89
N GLN A 68 -1.91 -9.13 -16.79
CA GLN A 68 -3.06 -8.26 -16.50
C GLN A 68 -2.66 -6.84 -16.10
N LEU A 69 -1.45 -6.65 -15.58
CA LEU A 69 -0.87 -5.34 -15.26
C LEU A 69 0.36 -5.08 -16.14
N THR A 70 0.60 -3.80 -16.45
CA THR A 70 1.91 -3.40 -16.99
C THR A 70 2.97 -3.49 -15.87
N GLY A 71 4.25 -3.56 -16.23
CA GLY A 71 5.34 -3.54 -15.24
C GLY A 71 5.27 -2.29 -14.35
N TYR A 72 4.87 -1.15 -14.91
CA TYR A 72 4.71 0.09 -14.17
C TYR A 72 3.50 0.07 -13.20
N GLU A 73 2.36 -0.48 -13.62
CA GLU A 73 1.22 -0.69 -12.71
C GLU A 73 1.58 -1.62 -11.54
N LEU A 74 2.36 -2.68 -11.83
CA LEU A 74 2.86 -3.57 -10.78
C LEU A 74 3.77 -2.83 -9.79
N TYR A 75 4.68 -1.98 -10.29
CA TYR A 75 5.53 -1.14 -9.44
C TYR A 75 4.70 -0.24 -8.53
N LEU A 76 3.71 0.50 -9.08
CA LEU A 76 2.84 1.38 -8.31
C LEU A 76 2.00 0.59 -7.28
N LEU A 77 1.50 -0.61 -7.64
CA LEU A 77 0.76 -1.47 -6.72
C LEU A 77 1.64 -1.89 -5.53
N LEU A 78 2.86 -2.39 -5.81
CA LEU A 78 3.78 -2.84 -4.76
C LEU A 78 4.15 -1.69 -3.81
N VAL A 79 4.45 -0.50 -4.34
CA VAL A 79 4.73 0.68 -3.53
C VAL A 79 3.50 1.08 -2.71
N SER A 80 2.29 1.05 -3.29
CA SER A 80 1.05 1.37 -2.57
C SER A 80 0.75 0.37 -1.44
N ILE A 81 1.08 -0.92 -1.63
CA ILE A 81 0.97 -1.93 -0.56
C ILE A 81 1.87 -1.56 0.62
N HIS A 82 3.07 -1.04 0.40
CA HIS A 82 3.92 -0.60 1.51
C HIS A 82 3.36 0.61 2.26
N PHE A 83 2.54 1.44 1.61
CA PHE A 83 2.00 2.66 2.21
C PHE A 83 0.61 2.50 2.83
N HIS A 84 -0.16 1.46 2.51
CA HIS A 84 -1.59 1.40 2.89
C HIS A 84 -1.84 1.59 4.39
N ASP A 85 -1.01 0.99 5.23
CA ASP A 85 -1.12 1.04 6.69
C ASP A 85 -0.13 2.02 7.36
N VAL A 86 0.70 2.73 6.58
CA VAL A 86 1.76 3.59 7.15
C VAL A 86 1.21 4.70 8.05
N GLY A 87 -0.02 5.13 7.81
CA GLY A 87 -0.70 6.13 8.64
C GLY A 87 -0.86 5.71 10.11
N ASN A 88 -0.83 4.41 10.41
CA ASN A 88 -0.85 3.88 11.78
C ASN A 88 0.32 4.39 12.64
N ILE A 89 1.43 4.83 12.06
CA ILE A 89 2.54 5.49 12.79
C ILE A 89 2.03 6.69 13.60
N LEU A 90 1.01 7.39 13.08
CA LEU A 90 0.37 8.54 13.72
C LEU A 90 -0.90 8.16 14.51
N GLY A 91 -1.11 6.87 14.76
CA GLY A 91 -2.27 6.31 15.46
C GLY A 91 -3.32 5.72 14.50
N ARG A 92 -4.09 4.75 15.00
CA ARG A 92 -5.00 3.92 14.18
C ARG A 92 -6.22 4.66 13.65
N ASP A 93 -6.75 5.62 14.41
CA ASP A 93 -7.96 6.35 13.99
C ASP A 93 -7.68 7.09 12.70
N LYS A 94 -8.49 6.81 11.66
CA LYS A 94 -8.40 7.43 10.33
C LYS A 94 -6.97 7.37 9.76
N HIS A 95 -6.29 6.24 9.91
CA HIS A 95 -4.91 6.09 9.45
C HIS A 95 -4.77 6.28 7.95
N GLU A 96 -5.78 5.93 7.17
CA GLU A 96 -5.84 6.13 5.73
C GLU A 96 -5.77 7.63 5.34
N GLU A 97 -6.35 8.53 6.12
CA GLU A 97 -6.29 9.98 5.90
C GLU A 97 -4.89 10.58 6.19
N LYS A 98 -4.02 9.82 6.86
CA LYS A 98 -2.67 10.26 7.28
C LYS A 98 -1.56 9.88 6.30
N ILE A 99 -1.85 9.00 5.35
CA ILE A 99 -0.88 8.47 4.38
C ILE A 99 -0.22 9.60 3.59
N GLU A 100 -1.02 10.52 3.05
CA GLU A 100 -0.54 11.66 2.28
C GLU A 100 0.53 12.46 3.03
N SER A 101 0.25 12.81 4.30
CA SER A 101 1.19 13.59 5.11
C SER A 101 2.52 12.88 5.39
N ILE A 102 2.53 11.55 5.35
CA ILE A 102 3.75 10.76 5.52
C ILE A 102 4.53 10.72 4.21
N ILE A 103 3.86 10.50 3.07
CA ILE A 103 4.47 10.55 1.75
C ILE A 103 5.11 11.92 1.51
N GLU A 104 4.40 13.01 1.80
CA GLU A 104 4.93 14.37 1.69
C GLU A 104 6.18 14.59 2.55
N LYS A 105 6.19 14.10 3.79
CA LYS A 105 7.35 14.21 4.69
C LYS A 105 8.55 13.40 4.21
N MET A 106 8.33 12.28 3.53
CA MET A 106 9.39 11.49 2.91
C MET A 106 9.99 12.20 1.69
N GLY A 107 9.16 12.94 0.94
CA GLY A 107 9.56 13.84 -0.13
C GLY A 107 10.60 13.21 -1.08
N ASP A 108 11.70 13.92 -1.30
CA ASP A 108 12.78 13.50 -2.22
C ASP A 108 13.52 12.22 -1.82
N SER A 109 13.23 11.66 -0.62
CA SER A 109 13.78 10.36 -0.22
C SER A 109 13.04 9.18 -0.89
N LEU A 110 11.90 9.43 -1.50
CA LEU A 110 11.13 8.45 -2.24
C LEU A 110 11.62 8.34 -3.68
N PRO A 111 11.66 7.13 -4.26
CA PRO A 111 11.94 6.96 -5.69
C PRO A 111 10.70 7.24 -6.56
N LEU A 112 9.93 8.27 -6.20
CA LEU A 112 8.67 8.66 -6.83
C LEU A 112 8.70 10.15 -7.14
N ASP A 113 8.30 10.54 -8.33
CA ASP A 113 8.03 11.93 -8.61
C ASP A 113 6.65 12.38 -8.06
N THR A 114 6.33 13.66 -8.21
CA THR A 114 5.08 14.23 -7.67
C THR A 114 3.82 13.56 -8.20
N ALA A 115 3.80 13.17 -9.48
CA ALA A 115 2.64 12.49 -10.07
C ALA A 115 2.50 11.08 -9.52
N GLU A 116 3.60 10.34 -9.41
CA GLU A 116 3.68 9.00 -8.83
C GLU A 116 3.27 9.01 -7.36
N GLN A 117 3.71 10.01 -6.58
CA GLN A 117 3.25 10.20 -5.20
C GLN A 117 1.73 10.37 -5.12
N GLY A 118 1.14 11.12 -6.05
CA GLY A 118 -0.31 11.29 -6.16
C GLY A 118 -1.03 9.96 -6.46
N PHE A 119 -0.53 9.15 -7.39
CA PHE A 119 -1.11 7.83 -7.71
C PHE A 119 -1.02 6.88 -6.51
N VAL A 120 0.15 6.78 -5.90
CA VAL A 120 0.39 5.92 -4.73
C VAL A 120 -0.50 6.35 -3.56
N THR A 121 -0.60 7.65 -3.27
CA THR A 121 -1.48 8.18 -2.22
C THR A 121 -2.93 7.79 -2.48
N ALA A 122 -3.44 8.02 -3.69
CA ALA A 122 -4.82 7.71 -4.03
C ALA A 122 -5.13 6.20 -3.92
N ILE A 123 -4.23 5.34 -4.42
CA ILE A 123 -4.39 3.88 -4.37
C ILE A 123 -4.33 3.40 -2.91
N ALA A 124 -3.33 3.85 -2.15
CA ALA A 124 -3.13 3.42 -0.77
C ALA A 124 -4.27 3.89 0.15
N THR A 125 -4.72 5.15 0.04
CA THR A 125 -5.82 5.70 0.85
C THR A 125 -7.14 4.97 0.61
N ALA A 126 -7.39 4.52 -0.62
CA ALA A 126 -8.66 3.86 -0.98
C ALA A 126 -8.82 2.44 -0.42
N HIS A 127 -7.79 1.85 0.23
CA HIS A 127 -7.88 0.51 0.81
C HIS A 127 -8.89 0.44 1.96
N GLY A 128 -9.14 1.52 2.70
CA GLY A 128 -10.00 1.54 3.88
C GLY A 128 -10.77 2.84 4.06
N GLY A 129 -11.32 3.03 5.27
CA GLY A 129 -11.98 4.26 5.67
C GLY A 129 -13.38 4.48 5.10
N TYR A 130 -13.80 5.75 5.11
CA TYR A 130 -15.12 6.19 4.66
C TYR A 130 -14.99 7.49 3.86
N VAL A 131 -15.76 7.59 2.78
CA VAL A 131 -15.94 8.84 2.03
C VAL A 131 -17.45 9.13 2.00
N ASP A 132 -17.85 10.30 2.49
CA ASP A 132 -19.26 10.72 2.58
C ASP A 132 -20.17 9.69 3.28
N GLY A 133 -19.64 8.99 4.30
CA GLY A 133 -20.36 7.97 5.05
C GLY A 133 -20.43 6.60 4.35
N SER A 134 -19.87 6.45 3.17
CA SER A 134 -19.78 5.19 2.43
C SER A 134 -18.42 4.53 2.61
N LYS A 135 -18.40 3.19 2.73
CA LYS A 135 -17.19 2.38 2.66
C LYS A 135 -16.68 2.17 1.23
N ASP A 136 -17.40 2.62 0.21
CA ASP A 136 -17.00 2.51 -1.18
C ASP A 136 -16.01 3.62 -1.58
N THR A 137 -14.86 3.60 -0.95
CA THR A 137 -13.77 4.55 -1.15
C THR A 137 -13.19 4.48 -2.55
N ILE A 138 -13.18 3.30 -3.18
CA ILE A 138 -12.69 3.11 -4.55
C ILE A 138 -13.61 3.80 -5.55
N HIS A 139 -14.93 3.72 -5.37
CA HIS A 139 -15.87 4.46 -6.23
C HIS A 139 -15.64 5.96 -6.13
N ALA A 140 -15.38 6.45 -4.92
CA ALA A 140 -15.18 7.88 -4.64
C ALA A 140 -13.82 8.43 -5.11
N MET A 141 -12.88 7.59 -5.57
CA MET A 141 -11.59 8.07 -6.08
C MET A 141 -11.79 9.06 -7.23
N ASN A 142 -11.18 10.23 -7.12
CA ASN A 142 -11.14 11.23 -8.17
C ASN A 142 -10.17 10.86 -9.30
N ILE A 143 -9.13 10.10 -9.00
CA ILE A 143 -8.16 9.54 -9.96
C ILE A 143 -8.72 8.20 -10.43
N VAL A 144 -9.00 8.08 -11.73
CA VAL A 144 -9.61 6.87 -12.30
C VAL A 144 -8.59 6.10 -13.13
N ASP A 145 -8.52 6.42 -14.40
CA ASP A 145 -7.56 5.88 -15.35
C ASP A 145 -6.74 7.04 -15.87
N GLU A 146 -5.47 7.04 -15.55
CA GLU A 146 -4.54 8.11 -15.88
C GLU A 146 -3.58 7.66 -16.97
N SER A 147 -2.96 8.61 -17.64
CA SER A 147 -1.88 8.37 -18.58
C SER A 147 -0.66 9.15 -18.12
N TYR A 148 0.40 8.43 -17.80
CA TYR A 148 1.67 9.00 -17.41
C TYR A 148 2.75 8.56 -18.41
N ASP A 149 3.34 9.52 -19.11
CA ASP A 149 4.35 9.30 -20.15
C ASP A 149 3.96 8.18 -21.15
N SER A 150 2.71 8.24 -21.62
CA SER A 150 2.11 7.27 -22.55
C SER A 150 1.91 5.84 -22.01
N VAL A 151 2.07 5.63 -20.69
CA VAL A 151 1.67 4.40 -19.99
C VAL A 151 0.32 4.64 -19.35
N GLN A 152 -0.62 3.75 -19.57
CA GLN A 152 -1.92 3.81 -18.90
C GLN A 152 -1.82 3.25 -17.47
N ILE A 153 -2.48 3.91 -16.51
CA ILE A 153 -2.52 3.52 -15.10
C ILE A 153 -3.97 3.40 -14.69
N ARG A 154 -4.40 2.20 -14.33
CA ARG A 154 -5.77 1.89 -13.86
C ARG A 154 -5.84 1.98 -12.34
N CYS A 155 -5.83 3.20 -11.79
CA CYS A 155 -5.73 3.44 -10.34
C CYS A 155 -6.83 2.73 -9.54
N LYS A 156 -8.09 2.71 -10.03
CA LYS A 156 -9.18 2.00 -9.35
C LYS A 156 -8.99 0.48 -9.34
N LEU A 157 -8.42 -0.09 -10.40
CA LEU A 157 -8.09 -1.51 -10.44
C LEU A 157 -6.99 -1.84 -9.41
N LEU A 158 -5.94 -1.03 -9.35
CA LEU A 158 -4.85 -1.22 -8.39
C LEU A 158 -5.35 -1.10 -6.95
N ALA A 159 -6.20 -0.11 -6.66
CA ALA A 159 -6.83 0.05 -5.35
C ALA A 159 -7.73 -1.15 -4.99
N ALA A 160 -8.48 -1.70 -5.94
CA ALA A 160 -9.32 -2.87 -5.72
C ALA A 160 -8.49 -4.13 -5.43
N ILE A 161 -7.37 -4.32 -6.15
CA ILE A 161 -6.44 -5.44 -5.89
C ILE A 161 -5.84 -5.30 -4.50
N LEU A 162 -5.32 -4.11 -4.15
CA LEU A 162 -4.75 -3.84 -2.83
C LEU A 162 -5.76 -4.13 -1.74
N ARG A 163 -6.96 -3.53 -1.80
CA ARG A 163 -8.00 -3.70 -0.79
C ARG A 163 -8.40 -5.15 -0.62
N PHE A 164 -8.60 -5.88 -1.71
CA PHE A 164 -8.99 -7.28 -1.63
C PHE A 164 -7.87 -8.15 -1.04
N ALA A 165 -6.61 -7.89 -1.44
CA ALA A 165 -5.45 -8.58 -0.89
C ALA A 165 -5.27 -8.31 0.61
N ASP A 166 -5.52 -7.08 1.06
CA ASP A 166 -5.49 -6.70 2.46
C ASP A 166 -6.59 -7.40 3.27
N GLU A 167 -7.85 -7.36 2.82
CA GLU A 167 -8.99 -8.00 3.48
C GLU A 167 -8.79 -9.52 3.68
N ILE A 168 -8.22 -10.23 2.69
CA ILE A 168 -7.93 -11.67 2.83
C ILE A 168 -6.67 -11.96 3.62
N SER A 169 -5.84 -10.94 3.90
CA SER A 169 -4.67 -11.04 4.77
C SER A 169 -5.04 -10.92 6.26
N ASP A 170 -6.29 -10.54 6.56
CA ASP A 170 -6.85 -10.45 7.92
C ASP A 170 -7.30 -11.82 8.47
N ASP A 171 -6.57 -12.88 8.17
CA ASP A 171 -6.86 -14.22 8.64
C ASP A 171 -6.37 -14.48 10.09
N LEU A 172 -6.60 -15.71 10.56
CA LEU A 172 -6.23 -16.19 11.91
C LEU A 172 -4.74 -16.03 12.25
N GLY A 173 -3.85 -15.81 11.27
CA GLY A 173 -2.43 -15.57 11.49
C GLY A 173 -2.13 -14.18 12.08
N ARG A 174 -3.05 -13.22 11.96
CA ARG A 174 -2.95 -11.88 12.56
C ARG A 174 -3.27 -11.84 14.07
N ALA A 175 -4.03 -12.81 14.58
CA ALA A 175 -4.27 -12.89 16.00
C ALA A 175 -2.98 -13.31 16.70
N ALA A 176 -2.36 -12.42 17.48
CA ALA A 176 -1.27 -12.80 18.37
C ALA A 176 -1.72 -14.00 19.22
N PRO A 177 -0.95 -15.08 19.33
CA PRO A 177 -1.28 -16.16 20.23
C PRO A 177 -1.46 -15.58 21.64
N PRO A 178 -2.49 -15.99 22.40
CA PRO A 178 -2.66 -15.51 23.77
C PRO A 178 -1.36 -15.82 24.53
N GLU A 179 -0.78 -14.79 25.14
CA GLU A 179 0.32 -14.99 26.08
C GLU A 179 -0.21 -15.88 27.20
N ILE A 180 0.16 -17.15 27.20
CA ILE A 180 -0.11 -18.04 28.31
C ILE A 180 0.86 -17.63 29.40
N SER A 181 0.42 -16.74 30.30
CA SER A 181 1.08 -16.51 31.56
C SER A 181 0.98 -17.81 32.36
N ILE A 182 2.04 -18.60 32.34
CA ILE A 182 2.19 -19.75 33.23
C ILE A 182 2.54 -19.16 34.60
N PRO A 183 1.76 -19.44 35.64
CA PRO A 183 2.00 -18.94 37.01
C PRO A 183 3.27 -19.55 37.60
#